data_678b4f1e67092d28a16ef37721ea40bb
#
_entry.id   678b4f1e67092d28a16ef37721ea40bb
#
_cell.length_a   1.000
_cell.length_b   1.000
_cell.length_c   1.000
_cell.angle_alpha   90.00
_cell.angle_beta   90.00
_cell.angle_gamma   90.00
#
_symmetry.space_group_name_H-M   'P 1'
#
loop_
_entity.id
_entity.type
_entity.pdbx_description
1 polymer ?
#
loop_
_entity_poly.entity_id
_entity_poly.type
_entity_poly.pdbx_seq_one_letter_code
_entity_poly.pdbx_strand_id
1 'polypeptide(L)'
;GFFDAPVRRMNLSDARPGGPLAFRPLREARLKEWLGFVIQSPGWMFTVFLQDAKYLGSANVYAVNLETGKMFRWMRSAPGRSARLARSAYGGVSECRARGFKVEAKGALDKGIHEISVAIDGDARTPSAEMEIRVREDFAETQPLTACFPLRDEGCFIYTHKAAMPAGGRVRIGGQRIELDPERDIAIMDEHKSVFPRRTVWRWATFAFRDPEGGIAGLNIGDHETADNKSANNENCVWAGSAISFLGAARFEMDPKRRMKPWRISDESGRADVVFTPLHDKHEKFVIPGAGINYFQPAGVFNGHIETDGGRRMKVENAIGVAEMMDARF
;
A
#
# COMPACT_ATOMS: atom_id res chain seq x y z
N GLY A 1 2.35 13.97 -12.68
CA GLY A 1 3.58 14.47 -12.08
C GLY A 1 3.60 14.28 -10.57
N PHE A 2 4.69 14.65 -9.94
CA PHE A 2 4.91 14.57 -8.49
C PHE A 2 4.51 15.86 -7.80
N PHE A 3 4.18 15.77 -6.51
CA PHE A 3 3.83 16.90 -5.65
C PHE A 3 4.69 16.84 -4.38
N ASP A 4 5.02 18.01 -3.84
CA ASP A 4 5.85 18.13 -2.62
C ASP A 4 5.08 17.72 -1.35
N ALA A 5 3.75 17.68 -1.42
CA ALA A 5 2.89 17.27 -0.32
C ALA A 5 1.56 16.69 -0.84
N PRO A 6 0.86 15.88 -0.04
CA PRO A 6 -0.45 15.35 -0.39
C PRO A 6 -1.48 16.46 -0.65
N VAL A 7 -2.36 16.23 -1.60
CA VAL A 7 -3.40 17.19 -1.97
C VAL A 7 -4.41 17.32 -0.84
N ARG A 8 -4.65 18.57 -0.39
CA ARG A 8 -5.54 18.83 0.76
C ARG A 8 -6.97 18.37 0.55
N ARG A 9 -7.47 18.44 -0.67
CA ARG A 9 -8.82 18.00 -1.01
C ARG A 9 -8.81 17.24 -2.32
N MET A 10 -8.98 15.95 -2.19
CA MET A 10 -9.12 15.06 -3.32
C MET A 10 -10.56 15.04 -3.78
N ASN A 11 -10.87 15.74 -4.87
CA ASN A 11 -12.17 15.67 -5.51
C ASN A 11 -12.03 15.14 -6.94
N LEU A 12 -11.71 13.86 -7.06
CA LEU A 12 -11.52 13.19 -8.35
C LEU A 12 -12.81 13.12 -9.17
N SER A 13 -13.98 13.27 -8.54
CA SER A 13 -15.25 13.38 -9.25
C SER A 13 -15.37 14.68 -10.03
N ASP A 14 -14.55 15.68 -9.75
CA ASP A 14 -14.51 16.95 -10.48
C ASP A 14 -13.53 16.91 -11.67
N ALA A 15 -12.65 15.91 -11.74
CA ALA A 15 -11.89 15.66 -12.95
C ALA A 15 -12.86 15.51 -14.13
N ARG A 16 -12.58 16.20 -15.24
CA ARG A 16 -13.42 16.17 -16.45
C ARG A 16 -12.71 15.42 -17.58
N PRO A 17 -12.61 14.08 -17.48
CA PRO A 17 -12.11 13.31 -18.60
C PRO A 17 -13.08 13.44 -19.77
N GLY A 18 -12.56 13.42 -20.99
CA GLY A 18 -13.36 13.34 -22.20
C GLY A 18 -14.17 12.03 -22.29
N GLY A 19 -14.99 11.93 -23.34
CA GLY A 19 -15.69 10.70 -23.69
C GLY A 19 -16.74 10.22 -22.66
N PRO A 20 -16.94 8.90 -22.56
CA PRO A 20 -17.98 8.30 -21.69
C PRO A 20 -17.82 8.60 -20.20
N LEU A 21 -16.60 8.93 -19.76
CA LEU A 21 -16.32 9.28 -18.38
C LEU A 21 -16.69 10.73 -18.03
N ALA A 22 -17.12 11.55 -19.00
CA ALA A 22 -17.64 12.89 -18.75
C ALA A 22 -18.93 12.87 -17.92
N PHE A 23 -19.72 11.79 -18.01
CA PHE A 23 -20.94 11.63 -17.21
C PHE A 23 -20.59 11.30 -15.75
N ARG A 24 -20.91 12.22 -14.85
CA ARG A 24 -20.51 12.17 -13.43
C ARG A 24 -20.81 10.82 -12.72
N PRO A 25 -22.01 10.22 -12.83
CA PRO A 25 -22.30 8.94 -12.19
C PRO A 25 -21.40 7.80 -12.66
N LEU A 26 -21.05 7.75 -13.96
CA LEU A 26 -20.12 6.75 -14.49
C LEU A 26 -18.71 6.96 -13.93
N ARG A 27 -18.25 8.20 -13.84
CA ARG A 27 -16.97 8.55 -13.24
C ARG A 27 -16.88 8.11 -11.80
N GLU A 28 -17.91 8.43 -11.00
CA GLU A 28 -17.98 8.04 -9.60
C GLU A 28 -17.99 6.52 -9.44
N ALA A 29 -18.71 5.78 -10.30
CA ALA A 29 -18.69 4.33 -10.30
C ALA A 29 -17.32 3.73 -10.69
N ARG A 30 -16.55 4.44 -11.51
CA ARG A 30 -15.20 4.04 -11.95
C ARG A 30 -14.11 4.38 -10.96
N LEU A 31 -14.34 5.29 -10.02
CA LEU A 31 -13.38 5.62 -8.99
C LEU A 31 -13.13 4.40 -8.08
N LYS A 32 -11.86 4.08 -7.89
CA LYS A 32 -11.39 3.05 -6.97
C LYS A 32 -10.48 3.71 -5.96
N GLU A 33 -10.76 3.50 -4.70
CA GLU A 33 -10.03 4.09 -3.60
C GLU A 33 -9.56 3.00 -2.66
N TRP A 34 -8.34 3.14 -2.15
CA TRP A 34 -7.87 2.35 -1.02
C TRP A 34 -6.93 3.13 -0.13
N LEU A 35 -6.83 2.68 1.10
CA LEU A 35 -5.89 3.10 2.11
C LEU A 35 -5.36 1.86 2.80
N GLY A 36 -4.07 1.62 2.68
CA GLY A 36 -3.36 0.49 3.26
C GLY A 36 -2.22 0.93 4.15
N PHE A 37 -1.92 0.11 5.14
CA PHE A 37 -0.74 0.22 5.98
C PHE A 37 -0.08 -1.14 6.09
N VAL A 38 1.21 -1.21 5.82
CA VAL A 38 2.09 -2.34 6.12
C VAL A 38 2.93 -1.94 7.31
N ILE A 39 2.73 -2.58 8.45
CA ILE A 39 3.41 -2.26 9.72
C ILE A 39 4.38 -3.40 10.03
N GLN A 40 5.62 -3.05 10.29
CA GLN A 40 6.71 -3.97 10.57
C GLN A 40 7.17 -3.82 12.01
N SER A 41 7.37 -4.96 12.68
CA SER A 41 7.93 -5.06 14.03
C SER A 41 8.78 -6.33 14.12
N PRO A 42 9.76 -6.44 15.02
CA PRO A 42 10.51 -7.68 15.19
C PRO A 42 9.60 -8.90 15.36
N GLY A 43 9.81 -9.91 14.53
CA GLY A 43 9.01 -11.13 14.52
C GLY A 43 7.61 -11.02 13.95
N TRP A 44 7.15 -9.82 13.56
CA TRP A 44 5.78 -9.61 13.06
C TRP A 44 5.69 -8.62 11.91
N MET A 45 4.74 -8.88 11.01
CA MET A 45 4.24 -7.90 10.05
C MET A 45 2.71 -7.86 10.13
N PHE A 46 2.15 -6.65 10.14
CA PHE A 46 0.71 -6.41 10.11
C PHE A 46 0.33 -5.64 8.86
N THR A 47 -0.84 -5.91 8.33
CA THR A 47 -1.41 -5.12 7.25
C THR A 47 -2.84 -4.74 7.60
N VAL A 48 -3.17 -3.49 7.42
CA VAL A 48 -4.53 -2.96 7.54
C VAL A 48 -4.89 -2.29 6.24
N PHE A 49 -5.93 -2.77 5.58
CA PHE A 49 -6.31 -2.32 4.25
C PHE A 49 -7.81 -2.06 4.17
N LEU A 50 -8.19 -0.87 3.71
CA LEU A 50 -9.54 -0.42 3.45
C LEU A 50 -9.70 -0.11 1.96
N GLN A 51 -10.78 -0.57 1.34
CA GLN A 51 -11.04 -0.36 -0.08
C GLN A 51 -12.50 0.01 -0.32
N ASP A 52 -12.73 1.02 -1.17
CA ASP A 52 -14.01 1.38 -1.74
C ASP A 52 -13.95 1.31 -3.28
N ALA A 53 -14.46 0.24 -3.84
CA ALA A 53 -14.60 0.07 -5.28
C ALA A 53 -15.91 0.68 -5.83
N LYS A 54 -16.72 1.35 -4.98
CA LYS A 54 -18.04 1.96 -5.22
C LYS A 54 -19.19 0.96 -5.28
N TYR A 55 -19.00 -0.19 -5.88
CA TYR A 55 -19.96 -1.29 -5.89
C TYR A 55 -19.68 -2.34 -4.80
N LEU A 56 -18.46 -2.34 -4.27
CA LEU A 56 -18.00 -3.22 -3.20
C LEU A 56 -17.10 -2.43 -2.26
N GLY A 57 -17.40 -2.46 -0.98
CA GLY A 57 -16.49 -2.00 0.06
C GLY A 57 -15.86 -3.17 0.80
N SER A 58 -14.60 -3.08 1.17
CA SER A 58 -13.92 -4.13 1.91
C SER A 58 -12.90 -3.59 2.90
N ALA A 59 -12.64 -4.39 3.93
CA ALA A 59 -11.44 -4.29 4.76
C ALA A 59 -10.77 -5.64 4.86
N ASN A 60 -9.45 -5.63 4.81
CA ASN A 60 -8.61 -6.81 4.94
C ASN A 60 -7.50 -6.50 5.94
N VAL A 61 -7.47 -7.27 7.02
CA VAL A 61 -6.42 -7.20 8.04
C VAL A 61 -5.72 -8.54 8.04
N TYR A 62 -4.41 -8.55 8.04
CA TYR A 62 -3.66 -9.77 8.28
C TYR A 62 -2.42 -9.52 9.12
N ALA A 63 -2.02 -10.54 9.86
CA ALA A 63 -0.82 -10.56 10.66
C ALA A 63 0.01 -11.79 10.29
N VAL A 64 1.30 -11.58 10.07
CA VAL A 64 2.27 -12.64 9.77
C VAL A 64 3.29 -12.70 10.88
N ASN A 65 3.39 -13.85 11.53
CA ASN A 65 4.52 -14.15 12.38
C ASN A 65 5.70 -14.54 11.50
N LEU A 66 6.75 -13.73 11.50
CA LEU A 66 7.89 -13.86 10.58
C LEU A 66 8.81 -15.04 10.91
N GLU A 67 8.79 -15.51 12.15
CA GLU A 67 9.59 -16.66 12.59
C GLU A 67 8.97 -17.98 12.14
N THR A 68 7.64 -18.09 12.28
CA THR A 68 6.91 -19.34 11.99
C THR A 68 6.29 -19.35 10.60
N GLY A 69 6.23 -18.20 9.91
CA GLY A 69 5.49 -18.01 8.67
C GLY A 69 3.97 -18.11 8.83
N LYS A 70 3.46 -18.21 10.07
CA LYS A 70 2.02 -18.32 10.32
C LYS A 70 1.32 -17.00 10.03
N MET A 71 0.28 -17.07 9.20
CA MET A 71 -0.55 -15.92 8.86
C MET A 71 -1.95 -16.07 9.49
N PHE A 72 -2.41 -14.98 10.12
CA PHE A 72 -3.80 -14.79 10.51
C PHE A 72 -4.42 -13.75 9.58
N ARG A 73 -5.68 -13.96 9.20
CA ARG A 73 -6.36 -13.09 8.28
C ARG A 73 -7.81 -12.86 8.69
N TRP A 74 -8.22 -11.60 8.65
CA TRP A 74 -9.59 -11.14 8.87
C TRP A 74 -10.01 -10.31 7.68
N MET A 75 -11.11 -10.67 7.07
CA MET A 75 -11.62 -9.96 5.90
C MET A 75 -13.13 -9.75 6.02
N ARG A 76 -13.55 -8.56 5.66
CA ARG A 76 -14.95 -8.22 5.46
C ARG A 76 -15.11 -7.54 4.12
N SER A 77 -16.07 -8.01 3.33
CA SER A 77 -16.49 -7.33 2.11
C SER A 77 -18.01 -7.40 1.99
N ALA A 78 -18.61 -6.33 1.50
CA ALA A 78 -20.04 -6.27 1.28
C ALA A 78 -20.36 -5.33 0.10
N PRO A 79 -21.50 -5.55 -0.60
CA PRO A 79 -21.95 -4.67 -1.65
C PRO A 79 -22.15 -3.23 -1.17
N GLY A 80 -22.01 -2.27 -2.09
CA GLY A 80 -22.20 -0.86 -1.82
C GLY A 80 -21.06 -0.26 -1.01
N ARG A 81 -21.36 0.81 -0.26
CA ARG A 81 -20.40 1.59 0.52
C ARG A 81 -20.22 1.05 1.94
N SER A 82 -19.96 -0.24 2.07
CA SER A 82 -19.68 -0.86 3.37
C SER A 82 -18.31 -0.46 3.95
N ALA A 83 -17.39 0.01 3.11
CA ALA A 83 -16.22 0.76 3.51
C ALA A 83 -16.32 2.19 2.97
N ARG A 84 -15.83 3.15 3.74
CA ARG A 84 -15.76 4.57 3.34
C ARG A 84 -14.34 5.05 3.50
N LEU A 85 -13.83 5.74 2.49
CA LEU A 85 -12.50 6.36 2.52
C LEU A 85 -12.64 7.86 2.75
N ALA A 86 -11.74 8.41 3.56
CA ALA A 86 -11.62 9.85 3.79
C ALA A 86 -11.28 10.56 2.47
N ARG A 87 -11.81 11.77 2.29
CA ARG A 87 -11.51 12.60 1.12
C ARG A 87 -10.18 13.31 1.21
N SER A 88 -9.60 13.35 2.39
CA SER A 88 -8.35 14.07 2.67
C SER A 88 -7.57 13.36 3.76
N ALA A 89 -6.26 13.29 3.62
CA ALA A 89 -5.35 12.86 4.67
C ALA A 89 -5.21 13.89 5.80
N TYR A 90 -5.56 15.15 5.56
CA TYR A 90 -5.48 16.25 6.53
C TYR A 90 -6.61 16.26 7.56
N GLY A 91 -7.62 15.45 7.37
CA GLY A 91 -8.72 15.25 8.29
C GLY A 91 -9.78 14.34 7.69
N GLY A 92 -10.21 13.39 8.45
CA GLY A 92 -11.25 12.45 8.03
C GLY A 92 -11.01 11.05 8.55
N VAL A 93 -12.03 10.23 8.38
CA VAL A 93 -12.04 8.85 8.85
C VAL A 93 -12.34 7.93 7.66
N SER A 94 -11.43 6.98 7.43
CA SER A 94 -11.64 5.83 6.57
C SER A 94 -12.04 4.65 7.44
N GLU A 95 -13.15 3.96 7.13
CA GLU A 95 -13.68 2.93 8.01
C GLU A 95 -14.43 1.82 7.28
N CYS A 96 -14.42 0.63 7.89
CA CYS A 96 -15.31 -0.47 7.57
C CYS A 96 -15.85 -1.04 8.88
N ARG A 97 -17.18 -1.06 9.05
CA ARG A 97 -17.83 -1.50 10.29
C ARG A 97 -18.89 -2.55 10.02
N ALA A 98 -18.87 -3.59 10.82
CA ALA A 98 -19.94 -4.60 10.92
C ALA A 98 -19.98 -5.14 12.35
N ARG A 99 -20.95 -6.00 12.66
CA ARG A 99 -21.00 -6.69 13.96
C ARG A 99 -19.71 -7.49 14.18
N GLY A 100 -19.01 -7.25 15.28
CA GLY A 100 -17.76 -7.93 15.63
C GLY A 100 -16.58 -7.62 14.70
N PHE A 101 -16.70 -6.55 13.88
CA PHE A 101 -15.64 -6.17 12.94
C PHE A 101 -15.59 -4.64 12.76
N LYS A 102 -14.55 -4.02 13.24
CA LYS A 102 -14.28 -2.60 13.08
C LYS A 102 -12.83 -2.41 12.62
N VAL A 103 -12.67 -1.69 11.51
CA VAL A 103 -11.38 -1.18 11.04
C VAL A 103 -11.56 0.29 10.74
N GLU A 104 -10.70 1.12 11.30
CA GLU A 104 -10.75 2.57 11.17
C GLU A 104 -9.34 3.12 10.99
N ALA A 105 -9.17 4.06 10.08
CA ALA A 105 -7.97 4.85 9.92
C ALA A 105 -8.35 6.33 9.87
N LYS A 106 -7.79 7.13 10.77
CA LYS A 106 -8.05 8.56 10.87
C LYS A 106 -6.81 9.32 10.44
N GLY A 107 -6.95 10.11 9.39
CA GLY A 107 -5.92 11.04 8.95
C GLY A 107 -6.00 12.34 9.74
N ALA A 108 -4.88 12.84 10.21
CA ALA A 108 -4.69 14.15 10.81
C ALA A 108 -3.33 14.70 10.40
N LEU A 109 -3.08 14.74 9.09
CA LEU A 109 -1.79 15.13 8.52
C LEU A 109 -1.41 16.59 8.83
N ASP A 110 -2.38 17.45 9.14
CA ASP A 110 -2.14 18.78 9.69
C ASP A 110 -1.40 18.76 11.05
N LYS A 111 -1.43 17.60 11.74
CA LYS A 111 -0.69 17.30 12.98
C LYS A 111 0.44 16.30 12.76
N GLY A 112 0.70 15.91 11.51
CA GLY A 112 1.69 14.89 11.18
C GLY A 112 1.35 13.49 11.71
N ILE A 113 0.06 13.13 11.82
CA ILE A 113 -0.35 11.88 12.48
C ILE A 113 -1.42 11.16 11.68
N HIS A 114 -1.32 9.81 11.65
CA HIS A 114 -2.40 8.91 11.31
C HIS A 114 -2.65 7.95 12.47
N GLU A 115 -3.91 7.70 12.78
CA GLU A 115 -4.33 6.77 13.83
C GLU A 115 -5.07 5.60 13.21
N ILE A 116 -4.67 4.36 13.55
CA ILE A 116 -5.25 3.13 13.04
C ILE A 116 -5.83 2.36 14.20
N SER A 117 -7.11 2.01 14.13
CA SER A 117 -7.82 1.23 15.14
C SER A 117 -8.47 0.01 14.50
N VAL A 118 -8.21 -1.15 15.05
CA VAL A 118 -8.82 -2.43 14.65
C VAL A 118 -9.41 -3.08 15.88
N ALA A 119 -10.67 -3.54 15.77
CA ALA A 119 -11.33 -4.37 16.77
C ALA A 119 -12.14 -5.46 16.04
N ILE A 120 -11.67 -6.68 16.09
CA ILE A 120 -12.25 -7.81 15.37
C ILE A 120 -12.39 -8.99 16.34
N ASP A 121 -13.60 -9.49 16.45
CA ASP A 121 -13.89 -10.68 17.23
C ASP A 121 -13.24 -11.91 16.58
N GLY A 122 -12.76 -12.83 17.40
CA GLY A 122 -12.28 -14.12 16.93
C GLY A 122 -13.43 -15.09 16.66
N ASP A 123 -13.12 -16.15 15.98
CA ASP A 123 -13.98 -17.31 15.80
C ASP A 123 -13.24 -18.63 16.14
N ALA A 124 -13.84 -19.78 15.85
CA ALA A 124 -13.24 -21.09 16.13
C ALA A 124 -11.91 -21.35 15.40
N ARG A 125 -11.59 -20.59 14.33
CA ARG A 125 -10.41 -20.78 13.47
C ARG A 125 -9.43 -19.63 13.51
N THR A 126 -9.91 -18.42 13.83
CA THR A 126 -9.15 -17.19 13.75
C THR A 126 -9.23 -16.47 15.10
N PRO A 127 -8.12 -16.09 15.73
CA PRO A 127 -8.12 -15.36 16.99
C PRO A 127 -8.77 -13.96 16.82
N SER A 128 -9.11 -13.31 17.92
CA SER A 128 -9.47 -11.88 17.89
C SER A 128 -8.25 -11.03 17.52
N ALA A 129 -8.51 -9.85 16.97
CA ALA A 129 -7.48 -8.86 16.66
C ALA A 129 -7.87 -7.48 17.21
N GLU A 130 -6.96 -6.87 17.95
CA GLU A 130 -7.08 -5.50 18.40
C GLU A 130 -5.79 -4.76 18.06
N MET A 131 -5.91 -3.57 17.46
CA MET A 131 -4.77 -2.73 17.13
C MET A 131 -5.12 -1.28 17.45
N GLU A 132 -4.21 -0.59 18.12
CA GLU A 132 -4.22 0.84 18.36
C GLU A 132 -2.84 1.36 17.98
N ILE A 133 -2.72 1.89 16.76
CA ILE A 133 -1.45 2.25 16.15
C ILE A 133 -1.48 3.72 15.77
N ARG A 134 -0.43 4.44 16.09
CA ARG A 134 -0.18 5.80 15.64
C ARG A 134 1.06 5.80 14.77
N VAL A 135 0.96 6.36 13.58
CA VAL A 135 2.10 6.59 12.68
C VAL A 135 2.31 8.08 12.53
N ARG A 136 3.58 8.49 12.48
CA ARG A 136 3.96 9.91 12.39
C ARG A 136 4.48 10.21 11.00
N GLU A 137 3.74 11.04 10.28
CA GLU A 137 4.15 11.57 8.98
C GLU A 137 4.63 13.01 9.14
N ASP A 138 5.90 13.16 9.44
CA ASP A 138 6.57 14.43 9.55
C ASP A 138 7.47 14.64 8.33
N PHE A 139 7.17 15.64 7.51
CA PHE A 139 7.93 15.90 6.27
C PHE A 139 9.37 16.32 6.50
N ALA A 140 9.71 16.75 7.72
CA ALA A 140 11.08 16.98 8.11
C ALA A 140 11.88 15.67 8.32
N GLU A 141 11.19 14.55 8.60
CA GLU A 141 11.79 13.24 8.84
C GLU A 141 11.59 12.28 7.66
N THR A 142 10.47 12.39 6.95
CA THR A 142 10.13 11.49 5.85
C THR A 142 9.37 12.24 4.76
N GLN A 143 9.98 12.38 3.58
CA GLN A 143 9.31 12.96 2.43
C GLN A 143 8.33 11.95 1.83
N PRO A 144 7.02 12.26 1.73
CA PRO A 144 6.07 11.35 1.10
C PRO A 144 6.24 11.30 -0.42
N LEU A 145 5.96 10.16 -1.00
CA LEU A 145 5.67 10.05 -2.43
C LEU A 145 4.24 10.52 -2.66
N THR A 146 4.07 11.63 -3.34
CA THR A 146 2.74 12.06 -3.82
C THR A 146 2.80 12.26 -5.32
N ALA A 147 1.97 11.52 -6.05
CA ALA A 147 1.96 11.58 -7.51
C ALA A 147 0.54 11.53 -8.08
N CYS A 148 0.37 12.20 -9.22
CA CYS A 148 -0.79 12.03 -10.07
C CYS A 148 -0.34 11.95 -11.53
N PHE A 149 -0.71 10.88 -12.21
CA PHE A 149 -0.32 10.65 -13.60
C PHE A 149 -1.44 9.96 -14.41
N PRO A 150 -1.50 10.24 -15.71
CA PRO A 150 -2.48 9.61 -16.59
C PRO A 150 -2.13 8.14 -16.85
N LEU A 151 -3.17 7.36 -17.09
CA LEU A 151 -3.06 6.04 -17.69
C LEU A 151 -3.30 6.14 -19.21
N ARG A 152 -3.03 5.06 -19.96
CA ARG A 152 -3.15 5.06 -21.42
C ARG A 152 -4.56 5.31 -21.92
N ASP A 153 -5.59 4.85 -21.19
CA ASP A 153 -6.97 5.08 -21.55
C ASP A 153 -7.39 6.50 -21.18
N GLU A 154 -8.07 7.18 -22.09
CA GLU A 154 -8.53 8.55 -21.89
C GLU A 154 -9.37 8.69 -20.61
N GLY A 155 -9.03 9.67 -19.78
CA GLY A 155 -9.70 9.98 -18.53
C GLY A 155 -9.39 9.00 -17.40
N CYS A 156 -8.51 8.03 -17.60
CA CYS A 156 -7.99 7.17 -16.57
C CYS A 156 -6.70 7.76 -15.98
N PHE A 157 -6.56 7.65 -14.65
CA PHE A 157 -5.41 8.21 -13.94
C PHE A 157 -5.22 7.53 -12.61
N ILE A 158 -4.03 7.66 -12.06
CA ILE A 158 -3.68 7.30 -10.69
C ILE A 158 -3.37 8.57 -9.92
N TYR A 159 -3.95 8.71 -8.73
CA TYR A 159 -3.40 9.51 -7.66
C TYR A 159 -2.95 8.57 -6.54
N THR A 160 -1.76 8.80 -6.04
CA THR A 160 -1.19 8.05 -4.93
C THR A 160 -0.52 8.96 -3.92
N HIS A 161 -0.62 8.58 -2.64
CA HIS A 161 0.12 9.15 -1.53
C HIS A 161 0.69 7.98 -0.71
N LYS A 162 2.02 7.92 -0.61
CA LYS A 162 2.73 6.84 0.10
C LYS A 162 3.84 7.43 0.95
N ALA A 163 4.02 6.86 2.13
CA ALA A 163 5.10 7.27 3.03
C ALA A 163 5.57 6.09 3.89
N ALA A 164 6.86 6.05 4.20
CA ALA A 164 7.44 5.15 5.19
C ALA A 164 7.68 5.96 6.47
N MET A 165 7.08 5.53 7.59
CA MET A 165 6.92 6.37 8.78
C MET A 165 7.19 5.59 10.07
N PRO A 166 7.65 6.24 11.15
CA PRO A 166 7.69 5.65 12.49
C PRO A 166 6.30 5.19 12.93
N ALA A 167 6.21 3.99 13.53
CA ALA A 167 4.97 3.40 14.02
C ALA A 167 5.06 3.06 15.49
N GLY A 168 4.15 3.58 16.31
CA GLY A 168 4.04 3.27 17.73
C GLY A 168 2.66 2.78 18.10
N GLY A 169 2.53 2.11 19.23
CA GLY A 169 1.24 1.64 19.73
C GLY A 169 1.24 0.18 20.13
N ARG A 170 0.10 -0.46 20.05
CA ARG A 170 -0.05 -1.85 20.52
C ARG A 170 -0.92 -2.68 19.59
N VAL A 171 -0.57 -3.95 19.49
CA VAL A 171 -1.31 -4.96 18.76
C VAL A 171 -1.58 -6.15 19.69
N ARG A 172 -2.78 -6.70 19.64
CA ARG A 172 -3.15 -7.93 20.30
C ARG A 172 -3.77 -8.91 19.30
N ILE A 173 -3.20 -10.09 19.20
CA ILE A 173 -3.71 -11.21 18.41
C ILE A 173 -4.04 -12.36 19.35
N GLY A 174 -5.33 -12.56 19.65
CA GLY A 174 -5.74 -13.48 20.71
C GLY A 174 -5.13 -13.09 22.06
N GLY A 175 -4.35 -13.99 22.65
CA GLY A 175 -3.64 -13.76 23.92
C GLY A 175 -2.28 -13.07 23.78
N GLN A 176 -1.74 -12.92 22.57
CA GLN A 176 -0.42 -12.36 22.34
C GLN A 176 -0.47 -10.84 22.24
N ARG A 177 0.40 -10.15 22.97
CA ARG A 177 0.58 -8.69 22.93
C ARG A 177 1.91 -8.35 22.27
N ILE A 178 1.88 -7.36 21.40
CA ILE A 178 3.03 -6.79 20.69
C ILE A 178 2.98 -5.28 20.91
N GLU A 179 4.02 -4.73 21.51
CA GLU A 179 4.20 -3.29 21.70
C GLU A 179 5.06 -2.75 20.54
N LEU A 180 4.53 -1.74 19.85
CA LEU A 180 5.20 -1.05 18.77
C LEU A 180 5.93 0.18 19.33
N ASP A 181 7.19 0.33 18.93
CA ASP A 181 8.07 1.41 19.33
C ASP A 181 8.44 2.26 18.10
N PRO A 182 8.11 3.55 18.04
CA PRO A 182 8.39 4.39 16.89
C PRO A 182 9.89 4.56 16.58
N GLU A 183 10.78 4.28 17.54
CA GLU A 183 12.23 4.30 17.28
C GLU A 183 12.71 3.05 16.53
N ARG A 184 11.90 1.98 16.53
CA ARG A 184 12.22 0.69 15.94
C ARG A 184 11.29 0.33 14.78
N ASP A 185 9.99 0.50 14.99
CA ASP A 185 8.96 -0.06 14.12
C ASP A 185 8.52 0.95 13.05
N ILE A 186 8.18 0.43 11.88
CA ILE A 186 7.92 1.22 10.69
C ILE A 186 6.55 0.85 10.12
N ALA A 187 5.80 1.85 9.68
CA ALA A 187 4.63 1.67 8.84
C ALA A 187 4.89 2.25 7.45
N ILE A 188 4.48 1.53 6.42
CA ILE A 188 4.38 2.05 5.05
C ILE A 188 2.91 2.26 4.75
N MET A 189 2.53 3.48 4.42
CA MET A 189 1.18 3.82 3.97
C MET A 189 1.11 3.75 2.45
N ASP A 190 -0.04 3.28 1.95
CA ASP A 190 -0.39 3.24 0.54
C ASP A 190 -1.83 3.75 0.36
N GLU A 191 -1.98 5.01 -0.04
CA GLU A 191 -3.27 5.60 -0.39
C GLU A 191 -3.37 5.77 -1.91
N HIS A 192 -4.48 5.30 -2.47
CA HIS A 192 -4.84 5.53 -3.86
C HIS A 192 -6.25 6.07 -4.01
N LYS A 193 -6.41 6.97 -4.98
CA LYS A 193 -7.70 7.44 -5.50
C LYS A 193 -7.59 7.53 -7.02
N SER A 194 -8.12 6.53 -7.71
CA SER A 194 -7.77 6.30 -9.12
C SER A 194 -8.97 5.93 -9.96
N VAL A 195 -8.94 6.31 -11.22
CA VAL A 195 -9.85 5.82 -12.25
C VAL A 195 -9.07 4.92 -13.19
N PHE A 196 -9.32 3.63 -13.10
CA PHE A 196 -8.60 2.63 -13.87
C PHE A 196 -9.30 2.30 -15.20
N PRO A 197 -8.54 1.86 -16.24
CA PRO A 197 -9.08 1.15 -17.38
C PRO A 197 -9.96 -0.05 -16.96
N ARG A 198 -10.81 -0.53 -17.89
CA ARG A 198 -11.68 -1.70 -17.62
C ARG A 198 -10.87 -2.93 -17.20
N ARG A 199 -9.70 -3.15 -17.80
CA ARG A 199 -8.72 -4.11 -17.33
C ARG A 199 -7.45 -3.39 -16.95
N THR A 200 -6.94 -3.68 -15.77
CA THR A 200 -5.70 -3.12 -15.28
C THR A 200 -4.85 -4.23 -14.68
N VAL A 201 -3.57 -4.19 -15.00
CA VAL A 201 -2.58 -5.16 -14.52
C VAL A 201 -1.41 -4.38 -14.00
N TRP A 202 -0.95 -4.74 -12.79
CA TRP A 202 0.27 -4.19 -12.24
C TRP A 202 1.04 -5.21 -11.41
N ARG A 203 2.31 -4.92 -11.24
CA ARG A 203 3.20 -5.48 -10.22
C ARG A 203 3.68 -4.35 -9.35
N TRP A 204 3.77 -4.58 -8.08
CA TRP A 204 4.20 -3.58 -7.12
C TRP A 204 4.97 -4.24 -5.98
N ALA A 205 5.90 -3.49 -5.39
CA ALA A 205 6.65 -3.92 -4.22
C ALA A 205 7.02 -2.71 -3.35
N THR A 206 7.05 -2.93 -2.05
CA THR A 206 7.51 -1.94 -1.09
C THR A 206 8.12 -2.60 0.13
N PHE A 207 9.14 -1.96 0.67
CA PHE A 207 9.74 -2.26 1.96
C PHE A 207 10.36 -1.00 2.57
N ALA A 208 10.60 -1.04 3.87
CA ALA A 208 11.38 -0.01 4.56
C ALA A 208 12.21 -0.65 5.67
N PHE A 209 13.25 0.05 6.11
CA PHE A 209 14.12 -0.38 7.21
C PHE A 209 14.74 0.83 7.90
N ARG A 210 15.24 0.62 9.13
CA ARG A 210 16.06 1.62 9.81
C ARG A 210 17.45 1.61 9.22
N ASP A 211 17.84 2.76 8.68
CA ASP A 211 19.17 2.99 8.19
C ASP A 211 20.16 3.15 9.37
N PRO A 212 21.40 2.67 9.26
CA PRO A 212 22.42 2.90 10.29
C PRO A 212 22.63 4.36 10.70
N GLU A 213 22.31 5.33 9.84
CA GLU A 213 22.35 6.76 10.14
C GLU A 213 21.12 7.25 10.93
N GLY A 214 20.19 6.36 11.31
CA GLY A 214 19.04 6.62 12.16
C GLY A 214 17.75 7.02 11.44
N GLY A 215 17.79 7.25 10.12
CA GLY A 215 16.62 7.55 9.31
C GLY A 215 15.82 6.31 8.90
N ILE A 216 14.69 6.52 8.24
CA ILE A 216 13.99 5.45 7.55
C ILE A 216 14.42 5.46 6.09
N ALA A 217 14.89 4.31 5.60
CA ALA A 217 15.15 4.06 4.18
C ALA A 217 14.18 3.03 3.64
N GLY A 218 13.88 3.08 2.34
CA GLY A 218 12.95 2.13 1.73
C GLY A 218 12.78 2.30 0.25
N LEU A 219 11.99 1.42 -0.34
CA LEU A 219 11.67 1.37 -1.75
C LEU A 219 10.15 1.30 -1.94
N ASN A 220 9.65 2.09 -2.88
CA ASN A 220 8.36 1.87 -3.52
C ASN A 220 8.60 1.74 -5.02
N ILE A 221 8.15 0.64 -5.61
CA ILE A 221 8.37 0.38 -7.02
C ILE A 221 7.21 -0.39 -7.64
N GLY A 222 6.72 0.09 -8.78
CA GLY A 222 5.60 -0.51 -9.49
C GLY A 222 5.74 -0.47 -11.00
N ASP A 223 5.14 -1.45 -11.64
CA ASP A 223 5.00 -1.57 -13.09
C ASP A 223 3.52 -1.72 -13.43
N HIS A 224 2.93 -0.70 -14.02
CA HIS A 224 1.53 -0.68 -14.45
C HIS A 224 1.47 -0.87 -15.97
N GLU A 225 0.93 -1.99 -16.45
CA GLU A 225 0.82 -2.25 -17.90
C GLU A 225 0.05 -1.17 -18.66
N THR A 226 -0.82 -0.43 -17.96
CA THR A 226 -1.65 0.63 -18.53
C THR A 226 -1.07 2.05 -18.35
N ALA A 227 0.07 2.19 -17.66
CA ALA A 227 0.80 3.43 -17.54
C ALA A 227 1.93 3.53 -18.59
N ASP A 228 2.49 4.72 -18.76
CA ASP A 228 3.69 4.91 -19.59
C ASP A 228 4.96 4.41 -18.87
N ASN A 229 4.93 4.30 -17.55
CA ASN A 229 6.04 3.86 -16.68
C ASN A 229 7.39 4.61 -16.87
N LYS A 230 7.43 5.62 -17.73
CA LYS A 230 8.63 6.38 -18.01
C LYS A 230 8.68 7.64 -17.17
N SER A 231 9.83 7.91 -16.59
CA SER A 231 10.15 9.15 -15.88
C SER A 231 9.06 9.64 -14.89
N ALA A 232 8.28 10.67 -15.22
CA ALA A 232 7.33 11.31 -14.32
C ALA A 232 5.95 10.62 -14.22
N ASN A 233 5.71 9.52 -14.94
CA ASN A 233 4.43 8.82 -14.99
C ASN A 233 4.49 7.46 -14.29
N ASN A 234 5.15 7.40 -13.15
CA ASN A 234 5.23 6.23 -12.29
C ASN A 234 5.16 6.64 -10.81
N GLU A 235 5.20 5.68 -9.91
CA GLU A 235 5.23 5.86 -8.46
C GLU A 235 6.49 5.25 -7.84
N ASN A 236 7.61 5.27 -8.57
CA ASN A 236 8.84 4.59 -8.20
C ASN A 236 9.78 5.54 -7.46
N CYS A 237 10.16 5.19 -6.24
CA CYS A 237 11.07 6.00 -5.44
C CYS A 237 11.88 5.20 -4.43
N VAL A 238 13.00 5.78 -4.04
CA VAL A 238 13.76 5.44 -2.85
C VAL A 238 13.51 6.50 -1.80
N TRP A 239 13.13 6.11 -0.59
CA TRP A 239 13.12 6.94 0.59
C TRP A 239 14.46 6.84 1.31
N ALA A 240 14.99 7.97 1.78
CA ALA A 240 16.21 8.04 2.58
C ALA A 240 16.13 9.21 3.57
N GLY A 241 15.54 8.97 4.75
CA GLY A 241 15.22 10.01 5.72
C GLY A 241 14.24 11.03 5.13
N SER A 242 14.54 12.33 5.26
CA SER A 242 13.73 13.42 4.70
C SER A 242 13.86 13.61 3.19
N ALA A 243 14.63 12.75 2.50
CA ALA A 243 14.83 12.82 1.05
C ALA A 243 14.06 11.72 0.33
N ILE A 244 13.57 12.05 -0.87
CA ILE A 244 13.01 11.11 -1.82
C ILE A 244 13.80 11.19 -3.13
N SER A 245 14.11 10.04 -3.71
CA SER A 245 14.78 9.91 -5.00
C SER A 245 13.90 9.16 -5.97
N PHE A 246 13.49 9.79 -7.06
CA PHE A 246 12.59 9.17 -8.03
C PHE A 246 13.35 8.21 -8.95
N LEU A 247 12.75 7.06 -9.21
CA LEU A 247 13.30 6.02 -10.07
C LEU A 247 12.60 6.02 -11.44
N GLY A 248 13.26 5.39 -12.41
CA GLY A 248 12.70 5.13 -13.73
C GLY A 248 11.75 3.94 -13.78
N ALA A 249 11.63 3.33 -14.95
CA ALA A 249 10.76 2.19 -15.17
C ALA A 249 11.20 0.96 -14.36
N ALA A 250 10.23 0.31 -13.74
CA ALA A 250 10.43 -0.90 -12.95
C ALA A 250 10.51 -2.15 -13.84
N ARG A 251 11.25 -3.14 -13.37
CA ARG A 251 11.34 -4.49 -13.96
C ARG A 251 11.09 -5.53 -12.87
N PHE A 252 10.17 -6.45 -13.15
CA PHE A 252 9.86 -7.59 -12.27
C PHE A 252 10.17 -8.89 -13.02
N GLU A 253 11.26 -9.53 -12.67
CA GLU A 253 11.66 -10.82 -13.21
C GLU A 253 11.15 -11.93 -12.27
N MET A 254 10.05 -12.58 -12.64
CA MET A 254 9.42 -13.63 -11.87
C MET A 254 8.61 -14.58 -12.77
N ASP A 255 8.42 -15.80 -12.32
CA ASP A 255 7.59 -16.78 -13.01
C ASP A 255 6.16 -16.76 -12.44
N PRO A 256 5.14 -16.28 -13.18
CA PRO A 256 3.76 -16.22 -12.70
C PRO A 256 3.16 -17.57 -12.30
N LYS A 257 3.70 -18.69 -12.82
CA LYS A 257 3.30 -20.05 -12.47
C LYS A 257 3.98 -20.55 -11.20
N ARG A 258 5.09 -19.96 -10.82
CA ARG A 258 5.88 -20.31 -9.64
C ARG A 258 6.10 -19.08 -8.75
N ARG A 259 5.04 -18.33 -8.51
CA ARG A 259 5.04 -17.03 -7.83
C ARG A 259 5.65 -17.04 -6.42
N MET A 260 5.81 -18.22 -5.79
CA MET A 260 6.50 -18.40 -4.51
C MET A 260 8.04 -18.54 -4.66
N LYS A 261 8.57 -18.57 -5.89
CA LYS A 261 10.01 -18.45 -6.13
C LYS A 261 10.45 -17.01 -5.96
N PRO A 262 11.73 -16.75 -5.65
CA PRO A 262 12.24 -15.39 -5.56
C PRO A 262 11.99 -14.56 -6.83
N TRP A 263 11.68 -13.27 -6.65
CA TRP A 263 11.51 -12.28 -7.69
C TRP A 263 12.71 -11.35 -7.70
N ARG A 264 13.31 -11.08 -8.85
CA ARG A 264 14.23 -9.96 -8.98
C ARG A 264 13.44 -8.72 -9.38
N ILE A 265 13.66 -7.63 -8.66
CA ILE A 265 12.98 -6.36 -8.85
C ILE A 265 14.03 -5.28 -8.98
N SER A 266 14.00 -4.55 -10.09
CA SER A 266 14.96 -3.48 -10.35
C SER A 266 14.32 -2.32 -11.09
N ASP A 267 14.96 -1.16 -11.05
CA ASP A 267 14.66 -0.05 -11.95
C ASP A 267 15.59 -0.08 -13.17
N GLU A 268 15.25 0.66 -14.22
CA GLU A 268 16.00 0.68 -15.48
C GLU A 268 17.43 1.24 -15.34
N SER A 269 17.69 2.07 -14.33
CA SER A 269 19.01 2.65 -14.08
C SER A 269 19.90 1.78 -13.18
N GLY A 270 19.36 0.75 -12.54
CA GLY A 270 20.06 -0.11 -11.59
C GLY A 270 20.29 0.52 -10.22
N ARG A 271 19.63 1.64 -9.90
CA ARG A 271 19.66 2.25 -8.56
C ARG A 271 18.85 1.45 -7.54
N ALA A 272 17.91 0.67 -7.98
CA ALA A 272 17.26 -0.35 -7.17
C ALA A 272 17.49 -1.71 -7.85
N ASP A 273 18.07 -2.66 -7.11
CA ASP A 273 18.19 -4.06 -7.55
C ASP A 273 18.10 -4.95 -6.31
N VAL A 274 16.95 -5.57 -6.15
CA VAL A 274 16.62 -6.37 -4.97
C VAL A 274 16.00 -7.70 -5.36
N VAL A 275 16.22 -8.70 -4.53
CA VAL A 275 15.56 -10.00 -4.60
C VAL A 275 14.54 -10.09 -3.49
N PHE A 276 13.28 -10.28 -3.85
CA PHE A 276 12.17 -10.54 -2.95
C PHE A 276 11.95 -12.05 -2.81
N THR A 277 11.94 -12.56 -1.59
CA THR A 277 11.63 -13.95 -1.27
C THR A 277 10.31 -14.03 -0.52
N PRO A 278 9.22 -14.53 -1.16
CA PRO A 278 7.92 -14.68 -0.51
C PRO A 278 7.97 -15.65 0.68
N LEU A 279 7.28 -15.32 1.78
CA LEU A 279 7.17 -16.15 2.99
C LEU A 279 5.89 -16.99 3.03
N HIS A 280 4.83 -16.55 2.35
CA HIS A 280 3.54 -17.26 2.33
C HIS A 280 2.76 -16.98 1.04
N ASP A 281 1.80 -17.85 0.71
CA ASP A 281 0.91 -17.70 -0.44
C ASP A 281 -0.38 -16.97 -0.02
N LYS A 282 -0.40 -15.62 -0.17
CA LYS A 282 -1.63 -14.82 -0.05
C LYS A 282 -2.20 -14.56 -1.43
N HIS A 283 -3.15 -15.36 -1.84
CA HIS A 283 -3.79 -15.29 -3.14
C HIS A 283 -5.30 -15.15 -3.03
N GLU A 284 -5.85 -14.22 -3.77
CA GLU A 284 -7.28 -13.97 -3.89
C GLU A 284 -7.69 -14.01 -5.35
N LYS A 285 -8.68 -14.83 -5.66
CA LYS A 285 -9.24 -14.90 -7.01
C LYS A 285 -10.75 -14.83 -6.93
N PHE A 286 -11.31 -13.86 -7.60
CA PHE A 286 -12.75 -13.68 -7.73
C PHE A 286 -13.07 -13.33 -9.18
N VAL A 287 -14.03 -14.03 -9.77
CA VAL A 287 -14.45 -13.81 -11.17
C VAL A 287 -15.95 -13.93 -11.25
N ILE A 288 -16.59 -12.88 -11.74
CA ILE A 288 -18.01 -12.85 -12.12
C ILE A 288 -18.14 -12.30 -13.55
N PRO A 289 -19.30 -12.44 -14.22
CA PRO A 289 -19.51 -11.79 -15.51
C PRO A 289 -19.26 -10.29 -15.43
N GLY A 290 -18.29 -9.80 -16.19
CA GLY A 290 -17.95 -8.37 -16.29
C GLY A 290 -17.00 -7.81 -15.23
N ALA A 291 -16.68 -8.52 -14.14
CA ALA A 291 -15.74 -8.07 -13.13
C ALA A 291 -14.91 -9.22 -12.56
N GLY A 292 -13.73 -8.90 -12.04
CA GLY A 292 -12.91 -9.93 -11.40
C GLY A 292 -11.57 -9.40 -10.92
N ILE A 293 -10.99 -10.12 -10.01
CA ILE A 293 -9.62 -9.88 -9.52
C ILE A 293 -8.86 -11.21 -9.46
N ASN A 294 -7.59 -11.13 -9.78
CA ASN A 294 -6.59 -12.15 -9.50
C ASN A 294 -5.44 -11.43 -8.80
N TYR A 295 -5.40 -11.54 -7.49
CA TYR A 295 -4.55 -10.75 -6.61
C TYR A 295 -3.66 -11.65 -5.77
N PHE A 296 -2.37 -11.44 -5.86
CA PHE A 296 -1.36 -12.13 -5.08
C PHE A 296 -0.46 -11.12 -4.39
N GLN A 297 -0.43 -11.13 -3.06
CA GLN A 297 0.36 -10.20 -2.24
C GLN A 297 0.93 -10.91 -1.01
N PRO A 298 2.05 -11.62 -1.14
CA PRO A 298 2.76 -12.16 0.00
C PRO A 298 3.53 -11.09 0.76
N ALA A 299 3.69 -11.27 2.06
CA ALA A 299 4.82 -10.72 2.79
C ALA A 299 6.09 -11.48 2.41
N GLY A 300 7.23 -10.83 2.53
CA GLY A 300 8.50 -11.46 2.25
C GLY A 300 9.70 -10.63 2.66
N VAL A 301 10.84 -11.15 2.31
CA VAL A 301 12.15 -10.60 2.65
C VAL A 301 12.82 -10.06 1.40
N PHE A 302 13.34 -8.85 1.50
CA PHE A 302 14.11 -8.19 0.44
C PHE A 302 15.60 -8.17 0.78
N ASN A 303 16.43 -8.48 -0.20
CA ASN A 303 17.89 -8.39 -0.13
C ASN A 303 18.43 -7.77 -1.42
N GLY A 304 19.46 -6.93 -1.32
CA GLY A 304 20.07 -6.26 -2.47
C GLY A 304 20.57 -4.87 -2.14
N HIS A 305 20.23 -3.89 -2.96
CA HIS A 305 20.58 -2.49 -2.72
C HIS A 305 19.56 -1.51 -3.29
N ILE A 306 19.58 -0.31 -2.72
CA ILE A 306 18.92 0.89 -3.25
C ILE A 306 19.88 2.06 -3.22
N GLU A 307 19.71 3.04 -4.12
CA GLU A 307 20.61 4.18 -4.26
C GLU A 307 19.84 5.47 -4.49
N THR A 308 20.23 6.53 -3.81
CA THR A 308 19.64 7.86 -3.93
C THR A 308 20.14 8.61 -5.15
N ASP A 309 19.49 9.72 -5.52
CA ASP A 309 19.96 10.64 -6.59
C ASP A 309 21.35 11.20 -6.29
N GLY A 310 21.72 11.34 -5.03
CA GLY A 310 23.04 11.77 -4.57
C GLY A 310 24.12 10.68 -4.63
N GLY A 311 23.83 9.49 -5.16
CA GLY A 311 24.77 8.37 -5.26
C GLY A 311 25.02 7.61 -3.96
N ARG A 312 24.25 7.88 -2.90
CA ARG A 312 24.32 7.12 -1.64
C ARG A 312 23.69 5.75 -1.86
N ARG A 313 24.52 4.72 -1.85
CA ARG A 313 24.10 3.32 -1.98
C ARG A 313 23.90 2.70 -0.61
N MET A 314 22.71 2.17 -0.38
CA MET A 314 22.32 1.52 0.87
C MET A 314 22.12 0.02 0.60
N LYS A 315 22.74 -0.80 1.43
CA LYS A 315 22.56 -2.26 1.40
C LYS A 315 21.19 -2.61 2.00
N VAL A 316 20.48 -3.48 1.33
CA VAL A 316 19.21 -4.04 1.81
C VAL A 316 19.48 -5.44 2.32
N GLU A 317 19.32 -5.67 3.62
CA GLU A 317 19.55 -6.96 4.27
C GLU A 317 18.30 -7.37 5.06
N ASN A 318 17.65 -8.42 4.60
CA ASN A 318 16.47 -9.00 5.25
C ASN A 318 15.35 -7.97 5.55
N ALA A 319 15.23 -6.94 4.72
CA ALA A 319 14.15 -5.96 4.88
C ALA A 319 12.80 -6.64 4.65
N ILE A 320 11.88 -6.42 5.58
CA ILE A 320 10.52 -6.97 5.49
C ILE A 320 9.65 -6.04 4.63
N GLY A 321 8.78 -6.62 3.85
CA GLY A 321 7.83 -5.87 3.06
C GLY A 321 6.86 -6.76 2.30
N VAL A 322 6.24 -6.20 1.28
CA VAL A 322 5.28 -6.91 0.43
C VAL A 322 5.64 -6.73 -1.04
N ALA A 323 5.33 -7.72 -1.85
CA ALA A 323 5.26 -7.58 -3.29
C ALA A 323 3.93 -8.12 -3.80
N GLU A 324 3.44 -7.59 -4.92
CA GLU A 324 2.13 -7.99 -5.40
C GLU A 324 2.03 -8.10 -6.91
N MET A 325 1.07 -8.88 -7.34
CA MET A 325 0.57 -8.95 -8.70
C MET A 325 -0.93 -8.78 -8.69
N MET A 326 -1.44 -7.93 -9.55
CA MET A 326 -2.86 -7.73 -9.75
C MET A 326 -3.22 -7.86 -11.24
N ASP A 327 -4.26 -8.60 -11.55
CA ASP A 327 -5.01 -8.53 -12.80
C ASP A 327 -6.48 -8.32 -12.42
N ALA A 328 -6.98 -7.14 -12.66
CA ALA A 328 -8.33 -6.73 -12.29
C ALA A 328 -9.15 -6.30 -13.49
N ARG A 329 -10.45 -6.59 -13.43
CA ARG A 329 -11.49 -6.07 -14.34
C ARG A 329 -12.54 -5.35 -13.52
N PHE A 330 -12.69 -4.05 -13.77
CA PHE A 330 -13.57 -3.14 -13.06
C PHE A 330 -14.82 -2.77 -13.88
#